data_65a6fbcc55fd756bdbf7a3bc0320991f
#
_entry.id   65a6fbcc55fd756bdbf7a3bc0320991f
#
_cell.length_a   1.000
_cell.length_b   1.000
_cell.length_c   1.000
_cell.angle_alpha   90.00
_cell.angle_beta   90.00
_cell.angle_gamma   90.00
#
_symmetry.space_group_name_H-M   'P 1'
#
loop_
_entity.id
_entity.type
_entity.pdbx_description
1 polymer ?
#
loop_
_entity_poly.entity_id
_entity_poly.type
_entity_poly.pdbx_seq_one_letter_code
_entity_poly.pdbx_strand_id
1 'polypeptide(L)'
;IGEGYMPTMQYSAALAPFACGFLPTGAFSYSEKVLTPKKFEHKAEFCKELFAQNFEAAKAGLYSATPEIPSSFEVFIINEMVNQVANGIDNMIWNGTGGTSSINGLLGKLAADPNTVKITAATITKTNVQAEIERVYDAIPDAIMDESDLIFVVSNNVAKKYKQKIRIGGHSKGG
;
A
#
# COMPACT_ATOMS: atom_id res chain seq x y z
N ILE A 1 -4.41 -19.55 -16.01
CA ILE A 1 -4.90 -18.97 -14.76
C ILE A 1 -6.31 -18.53 -15.06
N GLY A 2 -7.31 -19.14 -14.39
CA GLY A 2 -8.72 -18.80 -14.59
C GLY A 2 -9.09 -17.47 -13.95
N GLU A 3 -10.20 -16.87 -14.40
CA GLU A 3 -10.81 -15.74 -13.73
C GLU A 3 -11.35 -16.17 -12.36
N GLY A 4 -11.16 -15.33 -11.34
CA GLY A 4 -11.75 -15.50 -10.03
C GLY A 4 -12.96 -14.58 -9.88
N TYR A 5 -14.00 -15.07 -9.22
CA TYR A 5 -15.22 -14.28 -8.97
C TYR A 5 -15.34 -13.98 -7.48
N MET A 6 -15.56 -12.73 -7.13
CA MET A 6 -15.77 -12.29 -5.76
C MET A 6 -17.21 -11.78 -5.63
N PRO A 7 -18.13 -12.57 -5.07
CA PRO A 7 -19.50 -12.15 -4.88
C PRO A 7 -19.60 -11.10 -3.77
N THR A 8 -20.45 -10.11 -3.98
CA THR A 8 -20.78 -9.10 -2.98
C THR A 8 -22.29 -9.05 -2.82
N MET A 9 -22.78 -9.21 -1.60
CA MET A 9 -24.19 -9.14 -1.28
C MET A 9 -24.44 -7.94 -0.36
N GLN A 10 -25.41 -7.12 -0.72
CA GLN A 10 -25.88 -6.01 0.11
C GLN A 10 -27.35 -6.24 0.43
N TYR A 11 -27.71 -5.99 1.68
CA TYR A 11 -29.08 -6.00 2.15
C TYR A 11 -29.49 -4.59 2.56
N SER A 12 -30.55 -4.08 1.95
CA SER A 12 -31.18 -2.84 2.39
C SER A 12 -32.42 -3.17 3.20
N ALA A 13 -32.43 -2.78 4.49
CA ALA A 13 -33.58 -2.91 5.37
C ALA A 13 -34.33 -1.58 5.43
N ALA A 14 -35.64 -1.63 5.26
CA ALA A 14 -36.53 -0.51 5.57
C ALA A 14 -37.51 -0.92 6.67
N LEU A 15 -37.62 -0.12 7.71
CA LEU A 15 -38.66 -0.30 8.75
C LEU A 15 -39.94 0.35 8.27
N ALA A 16 -41.04 -0.40 8.29
CA ALA A 16 -42.36 0.11 8.00
C ALA A 16 -43.28 -0.04 9.23
N PRO A 17 -44.33 0.80 9.37
CA PRO A 17 -45.33 0.63 10.40
C PRO A 17 -46.00 -0.74 10.28
N PHE A 18 -46.37 -1.31 11.42
CA PHE A 18 -47.07 -2.59 11.46
C PHE A 18 -48.35 -2.54 10.62
N ALA A 19 -48.51 -3.47 9.70
CA ALA A 19 -49.70 -3.67 8.93
C ALA A 19 -50.05 -5.19 8.88
N CYS A 20 -51.31 -5.53 8.86
CA CYS A 20 -51.73 -6.92 8.66
C CYS A 20 -51.47 -7.35 7.22
N GLY A 21 -50.59 -8.33 7.04
CA GLY A 21 -50.13 -8.85 5.75
C GLY A 21 -48.60 -8.84 5.65
N PHE A 22 -48.05 -9.73 4.83
CA PHE A 22 -46.63 -9.78 4.58
C PHE A 22 -46.27 -8.90 3.38
N LEU A 23 -45.71 -7.72 3.67
CA LEU A 23 -45.13 -6.84 2.66
C LEU A 23 -43.62 -6.78 2.91
N PRO A 24 -42.79 -7.33 2.04
CA PRO A 24 -41.36 -7.27 2.20
C PRO A 24 -40.85 -5.81 2.08
N THR A 25 -40.14 -5.31 3.09
CA THR A 25 -39.62 -3.94 3.13
C THR A 25 -38.13 -3.89 2.92
N GLY A 26 -37.47 -5.04 2.76
CA GLY A 26 -36.03 -5.16 2.49
C GLY A 26 -35.80 -5.78 1.12
N ALA A 27 -34.67 -5.43 0.53
CA ALA A 27 -34.19 -5.99 -0.73
C ALA A 27 -32.74 -6.48 -0.61
N PHE A 28 -32.47 -7.64 -1.20
CA PHE A 28 -31.12 -8.12 -1.42
C PHE A 28 -30.66 -7.68 -2.80
N SER A 29 -29.50 -7.03 -2.87
CA SER A 29 -28.79 -6.82 -4.12
C SER A 29 -27.56 -7.72 -4.16
N TYR A 30 -27.39 -8.40 -5.28
CA TYR A 30 -26.26 -9.29 -5.52
C TYR A 30 -25.42 -8.71 -6.65
N SER A 31 -24.14 -8.57 -6.41
CA SER A 31 -23.18 -8.13 -7.42
C SER A 31 -21.94 -8.99 -7.39
N GLU A 32 -21.22 -9.00 -8.49
CA GLU A 32 -20.03 -9.83 -8.67
C GLU A 32 -18.89 -8.97 -9.20
N LYS A 33 -17.71 -9.18 -8.62
CA LYS A 33 -16.47 -8.58 -9.12
C LYS A 33 -15.59 -9.66 -9.72
N VAL A 34 -15.19 -9.47 -10.96
CA VAL A 34 -14.30 -10.37 -11.68
C VAL A 34 -12.84 -9.99 -11.33
N LEU A 35 -12.09 -10.99 -10.87
CA LEU A 35 -10.66 -10.88 -10.62
C LEU A 35 -9.90 -11.49 -11.79
N THR A 36 -9.21 -10.66 -12.54
CA THR A 36 -8.39 -11.08 -13.69
C THR A 36 -6.90 -11.06 -13.30
N PRO A 37 -6.33 -12.22 -12.95
CA PRO A 37 -4.93 -12.28 -12.56
C PRO A 37 -4.01 -12.03 -13.76
N LYS A 38 -2.90 -11.31 -13.52
CA LYS A 38 -1.85 -11.09 -14.52
C LYS A 38 -0.60 -11.87 -14.15
N LYS A 39 0.07 -12.43 -15.17
CA LYS A 39 1.37 -13.07 -15.01
C LYS A 39 2.46 -12.06 -15.31
N PHE A 40 3.47 -12.03 -14.47
CA PHE A 40 4.69 -11.27 -14.69
C PHE A 40 5.88 -12.21 -14.72
N GLU A 41 6.89 -11.89 -15.51
CA GLU A 41 8.16 -12.59 -15.53
C GLU A 41 9.29 -11.57 -15.41
N HIS A 42 10.36 -11.94 -14.76
CA HIS A 42 11.60 -11.19 -14.74
C HIS A 42 12.69 -12.00 -15.42
N LYS A 43 13.36 -11.38 -16.38
CA LYS A 43 14.49 -11.96 -17.10
C LYS A 43 15.68 -11.03 -16.93
N ALA A 44 16.82 -11.57 -16.53
CA ALA A 44 18.07 -10.84 -16.44
C ALA A 44 19.18 -11.61 -17.15
N GLU A 45 20.01 -10.90 -17.88
CA GLU A 45 21.25 -11.40 -18.46
C GLU A 45 22.42 -10.62 -17.84
N PHE A 46 23.47 -11.32 -17.49
CA PHE A 46 24.64 -10.70 -16.88
C PHE A 46 25.95 -11.36 -17.36
N CYS A 47 26.99 -10.54 -17.47
CA CYS A 47 28.33 -11.03 -17.78
C CYS A 47 28.95 -11.62 -16.51
N LYS A 48 29.23 -12.93 -16.56
CA LYS A 48 29.74 -13.69 -15.43
C LYS A 48 31.09 -13.14 -14.92
N GLU A 49 31.99 -12.76 -15.82
CA GLU A 49 33.31 -12.26 -15.47
C GLU A 49 33.26 -10.95 -14.66
N LEU A 50 32.38 -10.04 -15.08
CA LEU A 50 32.22 -8.74 -14.42
C LEU A 50 31.64 -8.91 -13.01
N PHE A 51 30.66 -9.81 -12.85
CA PHE A 51 30.07 -10.07 -11.54
C PHE A 51 31.00 -10.85 -10.62
N ALA A 52 31.78 -11.78 -11.15
CA ALA A 52 32.78 -12.52 -10.35
C ALA A 52 33.79 -11.60 -9.69
N GLN A 53 34.29 -10.59 -10.39
CA GLN A 53 35.22 -9.60 -9.84
C GLN A 53 34.56 -8.79 -8.71
N ASN A 54 33.33 -8.33 -8.87
CA ASN A 54 32.61 -7.58 -7.86
C ASN A 54 32.24 -8.44 -6.64
N PHE A 55 31.89 -9.71 -6.86
CA PHE A 55 31.59 -10.65 -5.79
C PHE A 55 32.81 -10.96 -4.93
N GLU A 56 33.97 -11.19 -5.54
CA GLU A 56 35.22 -11.42 -4.80
C GLU A 56 35.61 -10.19 -3.99
N ALA A 57 35.41 -8.97 -4.51
CA ALA A 57 35.65 -7.74 -3.78
C ALA A 57 34.68 -7.58 -2.59
N ALA A 58 33.40 -7.92 -2.77
CA ALA A 58 32.41 -7.92 -1.70
C ALA A 58 32.73 -8.97 -0.62
N LYS A 59 33.16 -10.18 -1.03
CA LYS A 59 33.58 -11.28 -0.14
C LYS A 59 34.82 -10.90 0.67
N ALA A 60 35.72 -10.14 0.09
CA ALA A 60 36.88 -9.63 0.79
C ALA A 60 36.60 -8.48 1.78
N GLY A 61 35.33 -8.08 1.91
CA GLY A 61 34.92 -7.00 2.82
C GLY A 61 35.20 -5.60 2.34
N LEU A 62 35.66 -5.42 1.10
CA LEU A 62 36.06 -4.10 0.55
C LEU A 62 34.88 -3.16 0.34
N TYR A 63 33.65 -3.70 0.17
CA TYR A 63 32.42 -2.93 -0.09
C TYR A 63 31.28 -3.20 0.90
N SER A 64 31.45 -4.11 1.87
CA SER A 64 30.37 -4.52 2.78
C SER A 64 30.59 -3.99 4.19
N ALA A 65 29.62 -3.23 4.67
CA ALA A 65 29.46 -2.90 6.08
C ALA A 65 28.66 -3.98 6.84
N THR A 66 28.15 -5.02 6.16
CA THR A 66 27.35 -6.09 6.75
C THR A 66 28.20 -7.37 6.90
N PRO A 67 28.13 -8.06 8.06
CA PRO A 67 28.99 -9.21 8.35
C PRO A 67 28.58 -10.51 7.61
N GLU A 68 27.43 -10.54 6.95
CA GLU A 68 26.93 -11.73 6.27
C GLU A 68 27.06 -11.60 4.75
N ILE A 69 28.13 -12.16 4.23
CA ILE A 69 28.35 -12.30 2.78
C ILE A 69 27.82 -13.66 2.36
N PRO A 70 27.02 -13.75 1.26
CA PRO A 70 26.52 -15.02 0.77
C PRO A 70 27.64 -16.02 0.47
N SER A 71 27.45 -17.27 0.84
CA SER A 71 28.48 -18.33 0.69
C SER A 71 28.75 -18.70 -0.77
N SER A 72 27.86 -18.32 -1.69
CA SER A 72 28.02 -18.55 -3.12
C SER A 72 27.59 -17.35 -3.96
N PHE A 73 28.22 -17.21 -5.11
CA PHE A 73 27.90 -16.17 -6.11
C PHE A 73 26.45 -16.26 -6.60
N GLU A 74 25.94 -17.47 -6.79
CA GLU A 74 24.57 -17.71 -7.24
C GLU A 74 23.54 -17.22 -6.22
N VAL A 75 23.75 -17.50 -4.93
CA VAL A 75 22.88 -17.03 -3.85
C VAL A 75 22.87 -15.52 -3.80
N PHE A 76 24.03 -14.86 -3.97
CA PHE A 76 24.12 -13.41 -4.02
C PHE A 76 23.27 -12.82 -5.14
N ILE A 77 23.41 -13.32 -6.37
CA ILE A 77 22.64 -12.89 -7.53
C ILE A 77 21.13 -13.11 -7.33
N ILE A 78 20.74 -14.31 -6.87
CA ILE A 78 19.33 -14.63 -6.65
C ILE A 78 18.71 -13.68 -5.60
N ASN A 79 19.39 -13.43 -4.49
CA ASN A 79 18.89 -12.52 -3.47
C ASN A 79 18.69 -11.10 -3.99
N GLU A 80 19.64 -10.59 -4.79
CA GLU A 80 19.51 -9.26 -5.38
C GLU A 80 18.32 -9.21 -6.37
N MET A 81 18.15 -10.23 -7.21
CA MET A 81 17.01 -10.32 -8.13
C MET A 81 15.68 -10.38 -7.39
N VAL A 82 15.58 -11.18 -6.32
CA VAL A 82 14.37 -11.29 -5.50
C VAL A 82 14.01 -9.94 -4.87
N ASN A 83 15.00 -9.22 -4.34
CA ASN A 83 14.78 -7.89 -3.77
C ASN A 83 14.28 -6.89 -4.81
N GLN A 84 14.85 -6.88 -6.02
CA GLN A 84 14.41 -6.00 -7.09
C GLN A 84 12.99 -6.34 -7.57
N VAL A 85 12.66 -7.62 -7.69
CA VAL A 85 11.30 -8.06 -8.05
C VAL A 85 10.30 -7.66 -6.95
N ALA A 86 10.63 -7.87 -5.68
CA ALA A 86 9.77 -7.50 -4.55
C ALA A 86 9.48 -5.98 -4.54
N ASN A 87 10.50 -5.15 -4.70
CA ASN A 87 10.36 -3.69 -4.81
C ASN A 87 9.52 -3.29 -6.02
N GLY A 88 9.69 -3.98 -7.15
CA GLY A 88 8.90 -3.76 -8.37
C GLY A 88 7.42 -4.08 -8.16
N ILE A 89 7.11 -5.18 -7.49
CA ILE A 89 5.73 -5.58 -7.15
C ILE A 89 5.10 -4.57 -6.20
N ASP A 90 5.81 -4.19 -5.12
CA ASP A 90 5.31 -3.20 -4.17
C ASP A 90 4.98 -1.87 -4.86
N ASN A 91 5.88 -1.39 -5.71
CA ASN A 91 5.63 -0.18 -6.49
C ASN A 91 4.43 -0.33 -7.45
N MET A 92 4.24 -1.49 -8.08
CA MET A 92 3.07 -1.73 -8.93
C MET A 92 1.77 -1.76 -8.14
N ILE A 93 1.75 -2.30 -6.92
CA ILE A 93 0.57 -2.31 -6.06
C ILE A 93 0.12 -0.88 -5.74
N TRP A 94 1.04 0.01 -5.42
CA TRP A 94 0.71 1.39 -5.07
C TRP A 94 0.52 2.30 -6.28
N ASN A 95 1.46 2.28 -7.23
CA ASN A 95 1.59 3.28 -8.29
C ASN A 95 1.32 2.72 -9.70
N GLY A 96 0.91 1.46 -9.83
CA GLY A 96 0.71 0.84 -11.14
C GLY A 96 -0.28 1.61 -12.01
N THR A 97 0.07 1.80 -13.27
CA THR A 97 -0.72 2.56 -14.25
C THR A 97 -1.67 1.70 -15.09
N GLY A 98 -1.69 0.40 -14.86
CA GLY A 98 -2.48 -0.55 -15.67
C GLY A 98 -1.79 -0.93 -16.98
N GLY A 99 -2.56 -1.41 -17.95
CA GLY A 99 -2.04 -1.88 -19.25
C GLY A 99 -1.50 -3.31 -19.21
N THR A 100 -0.66 -3.67 -20.20
CA THR A 100 -0.12 -5.03 -20.34
C THR A 100 1.01 -5.33 -19.36
N SER A 101 1.82 -4.33 -19.04
CA SER A 101 3.05 -4.48 -18.23
C SER A 101 2.88 -4.04 -16.77
N SER A 102 1.68 -3.68 -16.35
CA SER A 102 1.40 -3.23 -14.99
C SER A 102 -0.01 -3.60 -14.56
N ILE A 103 -0.27 -3.53 -13.26
CA ILE A 103 -1.62 -3.60 -12.70
C ILE A 103 -2.15 -2.18 -12.45
N ASN A 104 -3.46 -2.03 -12.25
CA ASN A 104 -4.00 -0.75 -11.79
C ASN A 104 -3.70 -0.59 -10.30
N GLY A 105 -2.79 0.32 -9.97
CA GLY A 105 -2.36 0.58 -8.61
C GLY A 105 -3.45 1.20 -7.74
N LEU A 106 -3.30 1.02 -6.43
CA LEU A 106 -4.28 1.50 -5.44
C LEU A 106 -4.47 3.02 -5.51
N LEU A 107 -3.39 3.80 -5.62
CA LEU A 107 -3.47 5.26 -5.67
C LEU A 107 -4.24 5.76 -6.89
N GLY A 108 -4.03 5.15 -8.07
CA GLY A 108 -4.77 5.48 -9.27
C GLY A 108 -6.26 5.15 -9.16
N LYS A 109 -6.59 4.01 -8.55
CA LYS A 109 -7.99 3.61 -8.31
C LYS A 109 -8.69 4.54 -7.32
N LEU A 110 -8.05 4.87 -6.20
CA LEU A 110 -8.59 5.80 -5.21
C LEU A 110 -8.77 7.21 -5.79
N ALA A 111 -7.82 7.67 -6.62
CA ALA A 111 -7.94 8.95 -7.29
C ALA A 111 -9.11 9.01 -8.29
N ALA A 112 -9.45 7.90 -8.93
CA ALA A 112 -10.55 7.81 -9.89
C ALA A 112 -11.92 7.56 -9.22
N ASP A 113 -11.96 7.03 -8.02
CA ASP A 113 -13.21 6.68 -7.31
C ASP A 113 -13.93 7.97 -6.85
N PRO A 114 -15.20 8.17 -7.25
CA PRO A 114 -15.99 9.32 -6.82
C PRO A 114 -16.37 9.27 -5.32
N ASN A 115 -16.39 8.09 -4.71
CA ASN A 115 -16.73 7.91 -3.29
C ASN A 115 -15.52 8.17 -2.37
N THR A 116 -14.32 8.30 -2.93
CA THR A 116 -13.12 8.61 -2.15
C THR A 116 -13.10 10.08 -1.78
N VAL A 117 -13.07 10.37 -0.49
CA VAL A 117 -12.89 11.73 0.02
C VAL A 117 -11.47 12.21 -0.29
N LYS A 118 -11.35 13.28 -1.09
CA LYS A 118 -10.07 13.81 -1.55
C LYS A 118 -9.79 15.15 -0.88
N ILE A 119 -8.68 15.23 -0.18
CA ILE A 119 -8.25 16.43 0.54
C ILE A 119 -7.01 16.99 -0.15
N THR A 120 -7.06 18.27 -0.53
CA THR A 120 -5.87 18.95 -1.06
C THR A 120 -4.92 19.24 0.09
N ALA A 121 -3.81 18.54 0.15
CA ALA A 121 -2.79 18.76 1.17
C ALA A 121 -1.75 19.80 0.74
N ALA A 122 -1.22 20.54 1.70
CA ALA A 122 0.00 21.32 1.49
C ALA A 122 1.23 20.39 1.48
N THR A 123 2.37 20.91 1.00
CA THR A 123 3.64 20.16 1.11
C THR A 123 3.93 19.85 2.56
N ILE A 124 3.98 18.54 2.89
CA ILE A 124 4.16 18.10 4.28
C ILE A 124 5.58 18.38 4.75
N THR A 125 5.69 19.08 5.86
CA THR A 125 6.94 19.43 6.56
C THR A 125 6.90 18.90 7.99
N LYS A 126 8.02 18.97 8.72
CA LYS A 126 8.06 18.63 10.15
C LYS A 126 7.21 19.56 11.04
N THR A 127 6.85 20.75 10.54
CA THR A 127 6.06 21.74 11.30
C THR A 127 4.56 21.55 11.11
N ASN A 128 4.09 21.23 9.90
CA ASN A 128 2.68 21.12 9.56
C ASN A 128 2.13 19.67 9.51
N VAL A 129 3.00 18.65 9.63
CA VAL A 129 2.59 17.23 9.49
C VAL A 129 1.43 16.85 10.40
N GLN A 130 1.38 17.37 11.61
CA GLN A 130 0.29 17.08 12.55
C GLN A 130 -1.02 17.70 12.05
N ALA A 131 -1.01 18.95 11.67
CA ALA A 131 -2.21 19.65 11.14
C ALA A 131 -2.74 18.99 9.85
N GLU A 132 -1.85 18.51 8.98
CA GLU A 132 -2.28 17.79 7.78
C GLU A 132 -2.89 16.42 8.09
N ILE A 133 -2.41 15.70 9.12
CA ILE A 133 -3.03 14.46 9.61
C ILE A 133 -4.39 14.76 10.25
N GLU A 134 -4.51 15.80 11.07
CA GLU A 134 -5.76 16.23 11.69
C GLU A 134 -6.80 16.56 10.61
N ARG A 135 -6.42 17.26 9.55
CA ARG A 135 -7.34 17.54 8.41
C ARG A 135 -7.87 16.25 7.74
N VAL A 136 -7.04 15.21 7.65
CA VAL A 136 -7.50 13.93 7.12
C VAL A 136 -8.45 13.26 8.11
N TYR A 137 -8.15 13.32 9.40
CA TYR A 137 -9.00 12.78 10.46
C TYR A 137 -10.36 13.47 10.50
N ASP A 138 -10.39 14.79 10.44
CA ASP A 138 -11.63 15.59 10.46
C ASP A 138 -12.52 15.38 9.21
N ALA A 139 -11.93 14.86 8.13
CA ALA A 139 -12.68 14.55 6.91
C ALA A 139 -13.25 13.13 6.88
N ILE A 140 -13.01 12.33 7.93
CA ILE A 140 -13.60 10.99 8.05
C ILE A 140 -15.09 11.15 8.35
N PRO A 141 -16.00 10.51 7.56
CA PRO A 141 -17.43 10.55 7.86
C PRO A 141 -17.75 9.92 9.23
N ASP A 142 -18.63 10.55 10.00
CA ASP A 142 -19.07 10.08 11.32
C ASP A 142 -19.56 8.62 11.32
N ALA A 143 -20.17 8.20 10.20
CA ALA A 143 -20.72 6.84 10.04
C ALA A 143 -19.66 5.73 10.13
N ILE A 144 -18.37 6.04 9.91
CA ILE A 144 -17.28 5.06 9.93
C ILE A 144 -16.22 5.39 11.00
N MET A 145 -16.43 6.44 11.78
CA MET A 145 -15.46 6.92 12.79
C MET A 145 -15.24 5.88 13.89
N ASP A 146 -16.26 5.11 14.24
CA ASP A 146 -16.22 4.12 15.32
C ASP A 146 -15.79 2.71 14.84
N GLU A 147 -15.42 2.56 13.56
CA GLU A 147 -14.94 1.27 13.05
C GLU A 147 -13.58 0.93 13.63
N SER A 148 -13.47 -0.28 14.19
CA SER A 148 -12.27 -0.73 14.93
C SER A 148 -11.04 -1.00 14.02
N ASP A 149 -11.23 -1.11 12.72
CA ASP A 149 -10.21 -1.40 11.71
C ASP A 149 -9.75 -0.17 10.91
N LEU A 150 -10.16 1.02 11.35
CA LEU A 150 -9.71 2.28 10.73
C LEU A 150 -8.21 2.49 10.94
N ILE A 151 -7.45 2.57 9.85
CA ILE A 151 -6.00 2.74 9.87
C ILE A 151 -5.54 3.89 8.98
N PHE A 152 -4.48 4.58 9.40
CA PHE A 152 -3.78 5.57 8.59
C PHE A 152 -2.58 4.94 7.87
N VAL A 153 -2.60 4.91 6.54
CA VAL A 153 -1.46 4.49 5.73
C VAL A 153 -0.70 5.72 5.25
N VAL A 154 0.54 5.85 5.65
CA VAL A 154 1.39 7.00 5.32
C VAL A 154 2.74 6.55 4.76
N SER A 155 3.36 7.38 3.92
CA SER A 155 4.71 7.10 3.44
C SER A 155 5.74 7.20 4.58
N ASN A 156 6.87 6.51 4.43
CA ASN A 156 7.99 6.55 5.38
C ASN A 156 8.49 7.99 5.66
N ASN A 157 8.45 8.85 4.64
CA ASN A 157 8.84 10.26 4.78
C ASN A 157 7.89 11.03 5.71
N VAL A 158 6.58 10.83 5.57
CA VAL A 158 5.56 11.43 6.44
C VAL A 158 5.70 10.90 7.86
N ALA A 159 5.84 9.58 8.04
CA ALA A 159 6.06 8.97 9.34
C ALA A 159 7.32 9.50 10.05
N LYS A 160 8.42 9.69 9.30
CA LYS A 160 9.65 10.31 9.83
C LYS A 160 9.42 11.74 10.31
N LYS A 161 8.72 12.56 9.51
CA LYS A 161 8.39 13.96 9.88
C LYS A 161 7.50 14.03 11.11
N TYR A 162 6.51 13.14 11.21
CA TYR A 162 5.64 13.04 12.38
C TYR A 162 6.42 12.67 13.65
N LYS A 163 7.29 11.66 13.59
CA LYS A 163 8.18 11.30 14.71
C LYS A 163 9.09 12.47 15.12
N GLN A 164 9.60 13.24 14.17
CA GLN A 164 10.40 14.43 14.46
C GLN A 164 9.60 15.51 15.16
N LYS A 165 8.33 15.73 14.75
CA LYS A 165 7.43 16.72 15.38
C LYS A 165 7.16 16.36 16.84
N ILE A 166 6.83 15.10 17.14
CA ILE A 166 6.57 14.63 18.52
C ILE A 166 7.82 14.82 19.40
N ARG A 167 9.01 14.49 18.90
CA ARG A 167 10.26 14.65 19.66
C ARG A 167 10.53 16.11 20.02
N ILE A 168 10.22 17.05 19.12
CA ILE A 168 10.38 18.48 19.40
C ILE A 168 9.34 18.96 20.44
N GLY A 169 8.10 18.52 20.32
CA GLY A 169 7.02 18.85 21.25
C GLY A 169 7.22 18.28 22.68
N GLY A 170 7.82 17.07 22.78
CA GLY A 170 8.12 16.44 24.07
C GLY A 170 9.25 17.11 24.86
N HIS A 171 10.14 17.83 24.19
CA HIS A 171 11.25 18.54 24.87
C HIS A 171 10.86 19.94 25.37
N SER A 172 9.69 20.45 24.99
CA SER A 172 9.22 21.80 25.40
C SER A 172 8.43 21.84 26.71
N LYS A 173 8.28 20.70 27.41
CA LYS A 173 7.53 20.63 28.69
C LYS A 173 8.43 20.44 29.91
N GLY A 174 9.67 20.87 29.86
CA GLY A 174 10.62 20.82 30.98
C GLY A 174 11.40 22.13 31.07
N GLY A 175 10.75 23.20 31.42
CA GLY A 175 11.31 24.47 31.76
C GLY A 175 10.39 25.21 32.69
#